data_134f1d9cc6566130e0291105f4dfe41d
#
_entry.id   134f1d9cc6566130e0291105f4dfe41d
#
_cell.length_a   1.000
_cell.length_b   1.000
_cell.length_c   1.000
_cell.angle_alpha   90.00
_cell.angle_beta   90.00
_cell.angle_gamma   90.00
#
_symmetry.space_group_name_H-M   'P 1'
#
loop_
_entity.id
_entity.type
_entity.pdbx_description
1 polymer ?
#
loop_
_entity_poly.entity_id
_entity_poly.type
_entity_poly.pdbx_seq_one_letter_code
_entity_poly.pdbx_strand_id
1 'polypeptide(L)'
;MIPGHGLLIAAPASGTGKTTVTLGLLRALSRRGAVRGAKSGPDYIDPRFHEAACGQACVNLDAWAMQPGRIRSLAQGLGNDFLVVEGAMGLFDGAMPDGKGSAADVAEILGIPVVLVIDGSGMGQSAAAIAEGFARHRPGVTVAGVILNKVASPRHEAMLRRHFPSELPVLGALPRRADLGHPSRHLGLVQASERPDLDQWLDDIADLVEAHVNMDALPSSPVTRTEFHPTRALPYARIAVAQDEAFAFAYPHMLEDWKAAGSTIHTFSPLKNEAVPACDFVFLPGGYPELHAERLATNSNFMDSLREASQASDIYGECGGYMMLGETLTDAEGTVHKMAGLLALQTSFAERKLHLGYRNLNAGDGPMAGHFKGHEFHYATTLKAQGAPLFHATDAEGTTLPPMGLRQGRVCGSFAHVIDRLDTPQN
;
A
#
# COMPACT_ATOMS: atom_id res chain seq x y z
N MET A 1 23.36 4.27 12.36
CA MET A 1 22.59 4.75 11.19
C MET A 1 22.96 6.21 10.94
N ILE A 2 22.95 6.64 9.69
CA ILE A 2 23.23 8.02 9.28
C ILE A 2 21.89 8.69 8.97
N PRO A 3 21.48 9.73 9.72
CA PRO A 3 20.19 10.40 9.52
C PRO A 3 20.04 10.93 8.09
N GLY A 4 18.83 10.78 7.53
CA GLY A 4 18.53 11.19 6.15
C GLY A 4 19.11 10.28 5.06
N HIS A 5 19.70 9.14 5.45
CA HIS A 5 20.12 8.08 4.53
C HIS A 5 19.03 7.01 4.40
N GLY A 6 19.09 6.22 3.34
CA GLY A 6 18.14 5.14 3.14
C GLY A 6 18.68 4.01 2.27
N LEU A 7 17.91 2.92 2.25
CA LEU A 7 18.09 1.77 1.39
C LEU A 7 16.73 1.22 0.95
N LEU A 8 16.74 0.41 -0.11
CA LEU A 8 15.55 -0.30 -0.58
C LEU A 8 15.76 -1.81 -0.47
N ILE A 9 14.82 -2.51 0.15
CA ILE A 9 14.78 -3.97 0.21
C ILE A 9 13.93 -4.48 -0.96
N ALA A 10 14.53 -5.27 -1.83
CA ALA A 10 13.86 -5.86 -2.97
C ALA A 10 14.12 -7.38 -3.07
N ALA A 11 13.51 -8.01 -4.05
CA ALA A 11 13.69 -9.42 -4.32
C ALA A 11 13.55 -9.72 -5.83
N PRO A 12 13.99 -10.89 -6.32
CA PRO A 12 13.73 -11.29 -7.69
C PRO A 12 12.26 -11.54 -8.02
N ALA A 13 11.44 -11.93 -7.03
CA ALA A 13 10.04 -12.24 -7.20
C ALA A 13 9.27 -12.13 -5.88
N SER A 14 7.93 -12.19 -5.96
CA SER A 14 7.07 -12.33 -4.78
C SER A 14 7.31 -13.67 -4.07
N GLY A 15 6.99 -13.75 -2.76
CA GLY A 15 7.10 -14.98 -1.97
C GLY A 15 8.51 -15.32 -1.46
N THR A 16 9.51 -14.51 -1.74
CA THR A 16 10.90 -14.70 -1.26
C THR A 16 11.09 -14.45 0.24
N GLY A 17 10.08 -13.87 0.91
CA GLY A 17 10.15 -13.45 2.32
C GLY A 17 10.70 -12.04 2.52
N LYS A 18 10.67 -11.21 1.48
CA LYS A 18 11.09 -9.80 1.51
C LYS A 18 10.43 -9.02 2.66
N THR A 19 9.11 -9.12 2.82
CA THR A 19 8.36 -8.45 3.88
C THR A 19 8.85 -8.86 5.27
N THR A 20 9.04 -10.16 5.54
CA THR A 20 9.59 -10.62 6.83
C THR A 20 10.97 -10.02 7.10
N VAL A 21 11.85 -10.01 6.08
CA VAL A 21 13.19 -9.40 6.22
C VAL A 21 13.09 -7.91 6.49
N THR A 22 12.22 -7.20 5.79
CA THR A 22 12.01 -5.75 5.97
C THR A 22 11.49 -5.42 7.37
N LEU A 23 10.50 -6.18 7.86
CA LEU A 23 9.95 -6.00 9.20
C LEU A 23 11.01 -6.23 10.29
N GLY A 24 11.80 -7.29 10.15
CA GLY A 24 12.90 -7.56 11.06
C GLY A 24 13.97 -6.47 11.04
N LEU A 25 14.33 -5.96 9.87
CA LEU A 25 15.25 -4.83 9.74
C LEU A 25 14.68 -3.55 10.38
N LEU A 26 13.42 -3.21 10.12
CA LEU A 26 12.76 -2.04 10.70
C LEU A 26 12.74 -2.12 12.23
N ARG A 27 12.30 -3.25 12.80
CA ARG A 27 12.25 -3.45 14.25
C ARG A 27 13.64 -3.45 14.88
N ALA A 28 14.63 -4.13 14.29
CA ALA A 28 16.01 -4.16 14.77
C ALA A 28 16.68 -2.78 14.69
N LEU A 29 16.46 -2.04 13.60
CA LEU A 29 16.99 -0.68 13.44
C LEU A 29 16.32 0.30 14.41
N SER A 30 15.01 0.16 14.69
CA SER A 30 14.29 1.03 15.64
C SER A 30 14.84 0.92 17.05
N ARG A 31 15.39 -0.25 17.43
CA ARG A 31 16.10 -0.45 18.72
C ARG A 31 17.44 0.33 18.79
N ARG A 32 18.00 0.73 17.63
CA ARG A 32 19.31 1.40 17.53
C ARG A 32 19.21 2.90 17.27
N GLY A 33 18.06 3.40 16.82
CA GLY A 33 17.84 4.81 16.53
C GLY A 33 16.60 5.05 15.69
N ALA A 34 16.39 6.30 15.28
CA ALA A 34 15.22 6.67 14.50
C ALA A 34 15.26 6.05 13.08
N VAL A 35 14.21 5.30 12.76
CA VAL A 35 14.03 4.63 11.46
C VAL A 35 12.58 4.78 11.00
N ARG A 36 12.36 4.87 9.71
CA ARG A 36 11.02 4.88 9.10
C ARG A 36 10.93 3.88 7.97
N GLY A 37 9.74 3.30 7.85
CA GLY A 37 9.35 2.46 6.73
C GLY A 37 8.72 3.27 5.60
N ALA A 38 8.90 2.80 4.36
CA ALA A 38 8.07 3.17 3.23
C ALA A 38 7.82 1.92 2.36
N LYS A 39 6.70 1.92 1.64
CA LYS A 39 6.34 0.82 0.73
C LYS A 39 6.30 1.32 -0.71
N SER A 40 6.97 0.65 -1.64
CA SER A 40 6.75 0.95 -3.05
C SER A 40 5.40 0.42 -3.53
N GLY A 41 4.73 1.19 -4.41
CA GLY A 41 3.43 0.80 -4.95
C GLY A 41 2.25 1.00 -4.00
N PRO A 42 1.03 0.56 -4.41
CA PRO A 42 -0.24 0.94 -3.81
C PRO A 42 -0.73 -0.01 -2.70
N ASP A 43 0.15 -0.64 -1.95
CA ASP A 43 -0.18 -1.60 -0.89
C ASP A 43 -0.74 -0.90 0.36
N TYR A 44 -1.80 -1.44 0.96
CA TYR A 44 -2.42 -0.91 2.18
C TYR A 44 -2.08 -1.72 3.43
N ILE A 45 -1.61 -2.95 3.28
CA ILE A 45 -1.42 -3.91 4.37
C ILE A 45 -0.01 -3.80 4.93
N ASP A 46 1.02 -3.97 4.09
CA ASP A 46 2.42 -3.94 4.53
C ASP A 46 2.80 -2.63 5.24
N PRO A 47 2.33 -1.42 4.81
CA PRO A 47 2.61 -0.20 5.55
C PRO A 47 2.20 -0.21 7.02
N ARG A 48 1.09 -0.87 7.37
CA ARG A 48 0.64 -0.98 8.77
C ARG A 48 1.53 -1.88 9.61
N PHE A 49 2.08 -2.93 9.02
CA PHE A 49 3.11 -3.75 9.67
C PHE A 49 4.44 -2.99 9.82
N HIS A 50 4.81 -2.18 8.82
CA HIS A 50 6.00 -1.32 8.93
C HIS A 50 5.85 -0.29 10.06
N GLU A 51 4.68 0.34 10.19
CA GLU A 51 4.36 1.25 11.29
C GLU A 51 4.50 0.56 12.65
N ALA A 52 3.93 -0.64 12.79
CA ALA A 52 4.07 -1.42 14.02
C ALA A 52 5.53 -1.82 14.30
N ALA A 53 6.32 -2.14 13.26
CA ALA A 53 7.70 -2.54 13.42
C ALA A 53 8.62 -1.40 13.90
N CYS A 54 8.41 -0.18 13.43
CA CYS A 54 9.30 0.94 13.76
C CYS A 54 8.68 2.04 14.63
N GLY A 55 7.37 1.96 14.92
CA GLY A 55 6.66 2.97 15.73
C GLY A 55 6.48 4.32 15.03
N GLN A 56 6.67 4.38 13.71
CA GLN A 56 6.59 5.59 12.91
C GLN A 56 5.68 5.40 11.71
N ALA A 57 4.99 6.46 11.27
CA ALA A 57 4.13 6.42 10.09
C ALA A 57 4.88 5.94 8.85
N CYS A 58 4.24 5.09 8.06
CA CYS A 58 4.75 4.55 6.81
C CYS A 58 3.98 5.13 5.62
N VAL A 59 4.67 5.57 4.58
CA VAL A 59 4.08 6.11 3.36
C VAL A 59 4.25 5.17 2.18
N ASN A 60 3.33 5.28 1.22
CA ASN A 60 3.47 4.63 -0.08
C ASN A 60 4.24 5.55 -1.03
N LEU A 61 5.18 4.97 -1.78
CA LEU A 61 5.96 5.61 -2.81
C LEU A 61 5.67 4.90 -4.14
N ASP A 62 4.71 5.43 -4.91
CA ASP A 62 4.25 4.78 -6.13
C ASP A 62 4.80 5.48 -7.37
N ALA A 63 5.83 4.88 -7.99
CA ALA A 63 6.51 5.48 -9.13
C ALA A 63 5.70 5.38 -10.44
N TRP A 64 4.57 4.67 -10.48
CA TRP A 64 3.63 4.72 -11.58
C TRP A 64 2.65 5.90 -11.43
N ALA A 65 2.17 6.12 -10.23
CA ALA A 65 1.11 7.08 -9.95
C ALA A 65 1.65 8.48 -9.64
N MET A 66 2.82 8.58 -9.00
CA MET A 66 3.37 9.83 -8.48
C MET A 66 4.50 10.36 -9.36
N GLN A 67 4.59 11.68 -9.46
CA GLN A 67 5.74 12.35 -10.06
C GLN A 67 7.01 12.13 -9.21
N PRO A 68 8.23 12.10 -9.81
CA PRO A 68 9.48 11.95 -9.05
C PRO A 68 9.65 12.97 -7.92
N GLY A 69 9.25 14.22 -8.14
CA GLY A 69 9.25 15.26 -7.11
C GLY A 69 8.36 14.92 -5.92
N ARG A 70 7.18 14.35 -6.17
CA ARG A 70 6.24 13.89 -5.14
C ARG A 70 6.86 12.78 -4.29
N ILE A 71 7.45 11.77 -4.91
CA ILE A 71 8.12 10.65 -4.22
C ILE A 71 9.23 11.17 -3.32
N ARG A 72 10.09 12.06 -3.83
CA ARG A 72 11.17 12.68 -3.04
C ARG A 72 10.64 13.50 -1.87
N SER A 73 9.58 14.28 -2.09
CA SER A 73 8.94 15.07 -1.03
C SER A 73 8.35 14.20 0.07
N LEU A 74 7.64 13.12 -0.27
CA LEU A 74 7.10 12.18 0.70
C LEU A 74 8.20 11.50 1.51
N ALA A 75 9.26 11.04 0.85
CA ALA A 75 10.42 10.46 1.52
C ALA A 75 11.14 11.47 2.43
N GLN A 76 11.21 12.74 2.03
CA GLN A 76 11.80 13.84 2.80
C GLN A 76 10.91 14.25 3.98
N GLY A 77 9.60 14.27 3.83
CA GLY A 77 8.62 14.61 4.89
C GLY A 77 8.68 13.67 6.09
N LEU A 78 9.34 12.52 5.94
CA LEU A 78 9.65 11.59 7.03
C LEU A 78 10.79 12.09 7.95
N GLY A 79 11.35 13.26 7.71
CA GLY A 79 12.40 13.86 8.53
C GLY A 79 13.81 13.37 8.20
N ASN A 80 14.69 13.36 9.21
CA ASN A 80 16.08 12.89 9.06
C ASN A 80 16.27 11.44 9.51
N ASP A 81 15.21 10.69 9.75
CA ASP A 81 15.30 9.30 10.16
C ASP A 81 15.91 8.44 9.05
N PHE A 82 16.45 7.28 9.41
CA PHE A 82 16.93 6.32 8.43
C PHE A 82 15.75 5.70 7.69
N LEU A 83 15.76 5.73 6.35
CA LEU A 83 14.65 5.25 5.53
C LEU A 83 14.90 3.82 5.04
N VAL A 84 13.96 2.92 5.33
CA VAL A 84 13.91 1.58 4.74
C VAL A 84 12.68 1.48 3.84
N VAL A 85 12.91 1.37 2.54
CA VAL A 85 11.82 1.18 1.56
C VAL A 85 11.66 -0.29 1.26
N GLU A 86 10.47 -0.86 1.40
CA GLU A 86 10.16 -2.18 0.88
C GLU A 86 9.66 -2.11 -0.55
N GLY A 87 10.31 -2.81 -1.48
CA GLY A 87 9.85 -2.97 -2.85
C GLY A 87 8.60 -3.83 -2.97
N ALA A 88 7.70 -3.50 -3.87
CA ALA A 88 6.61 -4.38 -4.26
C ALA A 88 7.08 -5.40 -5.31
N MET A 89 6.50 -6.58 -5.34
CA MET A 89 6.77 -7.63 -6.33
C MET A 89 8.29 -7.93 -6.49
N GLY A 90 8.77 -8.17 -7.70
CA GLY A 90 10.20 -8.21 -8.04
C GLY A 90 10.78 -6.82 -8.27
N LEU A 91 12.10 -6.68 -8.15
CA LEU A 91 12.80 -5.39 -8.24
C LEU A 91 12.45 -4.59 -9.50
N PHE A 92 12.31 -5.28 -10.63
CA PHE A 92 12.05 -4.67 -11.93
C PHE A 92 10.60 -4.86 -12.43
N ASP A 93 9.73 -5.47 -11.61
CA ASP A 93 8.34 -5.68 -11.95
C ASP A 93 7.57 -4.36 -11.79
N GLY A 94 6.90 -3.93 -12.84
CA GLY A 94 6.07 -2.74 -12.86
C GLY A 94 4.88 -2.89 -13.81
N ALA A 95 4.19 -1.80 -14.09
CA ALA A 95 3.04 -1.79 -14.97
C ALA A 95 3.45 -1.99 -16.45
N MET A 96 2.61 -2.69 -17.20
CA MET A 96 2.77 -2.84 -18.64
C MET A 96 2.63 -1.48 -19.37
N PRO A 97 3.24 -1.29 -20.57
CA PRO A 97 4.11 -2.27 -21.25
C PRO A 97 5.57 -2.24 -20.77
N ASP A 98 6.03 -1.15 -20.16
CA ASP A 98 7.46 -0.84 -19.98
C ASP A 98 7.99 -1.16 -18.56
N GLY A 99 7.21 -1.78 -17.69
CA GLY A 99 7.58 -2.05 -16.31
C GLY A 99 7.69 -0.80 -15.43
N LYS A 100 7.04 0.31 -15.80
CA LYS A 100 7.04 1.57 -15.06
C LYS A 100 6.37 1.40 -13.69
N GLY A 101 6.90 2.06 -12.68
CA GLY A 101 6.39 1.98 -11.31
C GLY A 101 6.99 0.84 -10.50
N SER A 102 8.08 0.24 -10.99
CA SER A 102 8.83 -0.80 -10.29
C SER A 102 9.52 -0.28 -9.03
N ALA A 103 9.92 -1.20 -8.14
CA ALA A 103 10.76 -0.86 -6.99
C ALA A 103 12.11 -0.25 -7.41
N ALA A 104 12.62 -0.65 -8.57
CA ALA A 104 13.82 -0.07 -9.18
C ALA A 104 13.65 1.41 -9.51
N ASP A 105 12.48 1.82 -10.02
CA ASP A 105 12.19 3.24 -10.28
C ASP A 105 12.21 4.07 -8.98
N VAL A 106 11.67 3.53 -7.89
CA VAL A 106 11.71 4.21 -6.58
C VAL A 106 13.16 4.36 -6.09
N ALA A 107 13.98 3.28 -6.20
CA ALA A 107 15.39 3.33 -5.80
C ALA A 107 16.17 4.38 -6.59
N GLU A 108 15.96 4.45 -7.90
CA GLU A 108 16.62 5.42 -8.80
C GLU A 108 16.14 6.86 -8.51
N ILE A 109 14.84 7.08 -8.33
CA ILE A 109 14.28 8.40 -7.99
C ILE A 109 14.86 8.92 -6.67
N LEU A 110 15.01 8.07 -5.67
CA LEU A 110 15.53 8.44 -4.36
C LEU A 110 17.06 8.46 -4.29
N GLY A 111 17.76 7.83 -5.23
CA GLY A 111 19.22 7.68 -5.24
C GLY A 111 19.74 6.75 -4.14
N ILE A 112 18.95 5.77 -3.72
CA ILE A 112 19.28 4.85 -2.61
C ILE A 112 19.70 3.47 -3.13
N PRO A 113 20.63 2.77 -2.44
CA PRO A 113 21.05 1.43 -2.82
C PRO A 113 19.97 0.39 -2.52
N VAL A 114 20.02 -0.71 -3.27
CA VAL A 114 19.14 -1.87 -3.12
C VAL A 114 19.88 -2.98 -2.38
N VAL A 115 19.22 -3.58 -1.40
CA VAL A 115 19.58 -4.87 -0.80
C VAL A 115 18.63 -5.92 -1.35
N LEU A 116 19.17 -6.93 -2.03
CA LEU A 116 18.39 -7.95 -2.71
C LEU A 116 18.19 -9.18 -1.80
N VAL A 117 16.94 -9.52 -1.49
CA VAL A 117 16.56 -10.72 -0.73
C VAL A 117 16.39 -11.88 -1.69
N ILE A 118 17.21 -12.92 -1.56
CA ILE A 118 17.15 -14.12 -2.39
C ILE A 118 16.65 -15.30 -1.57
N ASP A 119 15.60 -15.95 -2.05
CA ASP A 119 15.13 -17.23 -1.48
C ASP A 119 16.14 -18.34 -1.82
N GLY A 120 16.88 -18.80 -0.84
CA GLY A 120 17.85 -19.87 -0.97
C GLY A 120 17.25 -21.27 -1.11
N SER A 121 15.93 -21.45 -0.95
CA SER A 121 15.27 -22.76 -1.00
C SER A 121 15.50 -23.41 -2.37
N GLY A 122 16.06 -24.62 -2.37
CA GLY A 122 16.33 -25.36 -3.60
C GLY A 122 17.46 -24.80 -4.46
N MET A 123 18.24 -23.84 -3.95
CA MET A 123 19.40 -23.25 -4.63
C MET A 123 20.74 -23.71 -4.03
N GLY A 124 21.78 -23.53 -4.80
CA GLY A 124 23.19 -23.61 -4.40
C GLY A 124 23.93 -22.41 -4.97
N GLN A 125 25.04 -22.64 -5.68
CA GLN A 125 25.87 -21.58 -6.27
C GLN A 125 25.12 -20.69 -7.27
N SER A 126 23.98 -21.13 -7.83
CA SER A 126 23.15 -20.34 -8.76
C SER A 126 22.57 -19.04 -8.14
N ALA A 127 22.55 -18.95 -6.83
CA ALA A 127 22.11 -17.73 -6.13
C ALA A 127 22.97 -16.50 -6.51
N ALA A 128 24.30 -16.70 -6.67
CA ALA A 128 25.21 -15.63 -7.10
C ALA A 128 24.89 -15.16 -8.53
N ALA A 129 24.61 -16.08 -9.45
CA ALA A 129 24.27 -15.74 -10.84
C ALA A 129 22.98 -14.91 -10.94
N ILE A 130 21.97 -15.24 -10.11
CA ILE A 130 20.73 -14.43 -10.02
C ILE A 130 21.08 -13.03 -9.53
N ALA A 131 21.81 -12.91 -8.42
CA ALA A 131 22.17 -11.61 -7.84
C ALA A 131 22.97 -10.75 -8.82
N GLU A 132 23.95 -11.31 -9.51
CA GLU A 132 24.74 -10.62 -10.54
C GLU A 132 23.88 -10.17 -11.72
N GLY A 133 22.92 -10.99 -12.16
CA GLY A 133 21.97 -10.63 -13.20
C GLY A 133 21.18 -9.39 -12.83
N PHE A 134 20.64 -9.36 -11.60
CA PHE A 134 19.92 -8.20 -11.08
C PHE A 134 20.81 -6.97 -10.92
N ALA A 135 22.04 -7.13 -10.44
CA ALA A 135 22.97 -6.02 -10.25
C ALA A 135 23.41 -5.34 -11.56
N ARG A 136 23.37 -6.09 -12.68
CA ARG A 136 23.80 -5.59 -14.01
C ARG A 136 22.65 -5.19 -14.92
N HIS A 137 21.42 -5.53 -14.55
CA HIS A 137 20.26 -5.37 -15.45
C HIS A 137 19.97 -3.91 -15.81
N ARG A 138 20.13 -2.99 -14.86
CA ARG A 138 19.81 -1.56 -15.03
C ARG A 138 20.88 -0.67 -14.41
N PRO A 139 21.67 0.08 -15.22
CA PRO A 139 22.82 0.84 -14.71
C PRO A 139 22.47 1.91 -13.66
N GLY A 140 21.25 2.49 -13.69
CA GLY A 140 20.79 3.49 -12.74
C GLY A 140 20.41 2.93 -11.35
N VAL A 141 20.39 1.60 -11.19
CA VAL A 141 19.99 0.93 -9.95
C VAL A 141 21.20 0.20 -9.36
N THR A 142 21.62 0.62 -8.16
CA THR A 142 22.78 0.01 -7.48
C THR A 142 22.30 -1.08 -6.53
N VAL A 143 22.48 -2.35 -6.89
CA VAL A 143 22.33 -3.47 -5.95
C VAL A 143 23.64 -3.60 -5.18
N ALA A 144 23.62 -3.20 -3.89
CA ALA A 144 24.81 -3.03 -3.07
C ALA A 144 25.03 -4.15 -2.04
N GLY A 145 24.17 -5.16 -2.02
CA GLY A 145 24.32 -6.32 -1.15
C GLY A 145 23.15 -7.29 -1.25
N VAL A 146 23.32 -8.47 -0.67
CA VAL A 146 22.35 -9.56 -0.70
C VAL A 146 22.08 -10.08 0.70
N ILE A 147 20.83 -10.39 0.99
CA ILE A 147 20.42 -11.19 2.14
C ILE A 147 19.85 -12.51 1.60
N LEU A 148 20.49 -13.62 1.98
CA LEU A 148 19.99 -14.96 1.67
C LEU A 148 18.91 -15.33 2.68
N ASN A 149 17.74 -15.73 2.20
CA ASN A 149 16.62 -16.12 3.06
C ASN A 149 16.29 -17.61 2.91
N LYS A 150 15.63 -18.19 3.89
CA LYS A 150 15.19 -19.60 3.94
C LYS A 150 16.35 -20.60 3.80
N VAL A 151 17.50 -20.29 4.38
CA VAL A 151 18.67 -21.14 4.39
C VAL A 151 18.43 -22.39 5.26
N ALA A 152 18.74 -23.57 4.73
CA ALA A 152 18.39 -24.83 5.40
C ALA A 152 19.39 -25.28 6.49
N SER A 153 20.68 -24.94 6.34
CA SER A 153 21.74 -25.37 7.26
C SER A 153 23.02 -24.55 7.06
N PRO A 154 24.01 -24.61 7.98
CA PRO A 154 25.31 -23.96 7.81
C PRO A 154 26.08 -24.45 6.55
N ARG A 155 25.96 -25.73 6.22
CA ARG A 155 26.55 -26.28 4.98
C ARG A 155 25.87 -25.65 3.74
N HIS A 156 24.56 -25.48 3.77
CA HIS A 156 23.81 -24.83 2.68
C HIS A 156 24.22 -23.36 2.55
N GLU A 157 24.35 -22.63 3.64
CA GLU A 157 24.86 -21.27 3.64
C GLU A 157 26.24 -21.16 3.01
N ALA A 158 27.20 -22.00 3.41
CA ALA A 158 28.53 -22.03 2.85
C ALA A 158 28.53 -22.30 1.32
N MET A 159 27.61 -23.17 0.85
CA MET A 159 27.40 -23.44 -0.57
C MET A 159 26.85 -22.24 -1.32
N LEU A 160 25.82 -21.57 -0.77
CA LEU A 160 25.21 -20.37 -1.35
C LEU A 160 26.22 -19.23 -1.49
N ARG A 161 27.01 -18.95 -0.45
CA ARG A 161 27.97 -17.82 -0.39
C ARG A 161 29.19 -17.96 -1.34
N ARG A 162 29.53 -19.18 -1.76
CA ARG A 162 30.82 -19.49 -2.32
C ARG A 162 31.21 -18.72 -3.62
N HIS A 163 30.24 -18.31 -4.41
CA HIS A 163 30.49 -17.67 -5.71
C HIS A 163 30.03 -16.21 -5.80
N PHE A 164 29.63 -15.58 -4.67
CA PHE A 164 29.35 -14.17 -4.67
C PHE A 164 30.61 -13.34 -4.86
N PRO A 165 30.62 -12.39 -5.80
CA PRO A 165 31.76 -11.49 -6.01
C PRO A 165 31.91 -10.51 -4.85
N SER A 166 33.10 -9.96 -4.65
CA SER A 166 33.39 -9.00 -3.57
C SER A 166 32.56 -7.74 -3.64
N GLU A 167 32.18 -7.33 -4.86
CA GLU A 167 31.38 -6.14 -5.15
C GLU A 167 29.90 -6.31 -4.77
N LEU A 168 29.46 -7.55 -4.56
CA LEU A 168 28.09 -7.87 -4.18
C LEU A 168 28.08 -8.73 -2.90
N PRO A 169 28.37 -8.14 -1.74
CA PRO A 169 28.54 -8.87 -0.49
C PRO A 169 27.22 -9.49 -0.02
N VAL A 170 27.33 -10.70 0.56
CA VAL A 170 26.24 -11.34 1.28
C VAL A 170 26.21 -10.79 2.71
N LEU A 171 25.28 -9.87 2.99
CA LEU A 171 25.13 -9.17 4.26
C LEU A 171 24.59 -10.06 5.38
N GLY A 172 23.88 -11.12 5.02
CA GLY A 172 23.30 -12.06 5.97
C GLY A 172 22.71 -13.30 5.33
N ALA A 173 22.43 -14.32 6.17
CA ALA A 173 21.80 -15.56 5.77
C ALA A 173 20.80 -16.02 6.84
N LEU A 174 19.53 -15.79 6.58
CA LEU A 174 18.43 -16.11 7.50
C LEU A 174 18.03 -17.59 7.36
N PRO A 175 18.00 -18.36 8.46
CA PRO A 175 17.52 -19.73 8.43
C PRO A 175 16.03 -19.79 8.10
N ARG A 176 15.58 -20.94 7.57
CA ARG A 176 14.17 -21.18 7.33
C ARG A 176 13.40 -21.26 8.66
N ARG A 177 12.42 -20.39 8.84
CA ARG A 177 11.54 -20.33 10.00
C ARG A 177 10.09 -20.26 9.53
N ALA A 178 9.38 -21.38 9.61
CA ALA A 178 7.97 -21.46 9.18
C ALA A 178 7.02 -20.70 10.11
N ASP A 179 7.36 -20.63 11.39
CA ASP A 179 6.62 -19.94 12.44
C ASP A 179 6.67 -18.41 12.35
N LEU A 180 7.65 -17.85 11.63
CA LEU A 180 7.81 -16.40 11.41
C LEU A 180 7.28 -15.94 10.04
N GLY A 181 6.59 -16.80 9.31
CA GLY A 181 5.94 -16.43 8.05
C GLY A 181 4.87 -15.36 8.23
N HIS A 182 4.75 -14.46 7.26
CA HIS A 182 3.67 -13.47 7.25
C HIS A 182 2.32 -14.18 7.17
N PRO A 183 1.36 -13.86 8.04
CA PRO A 183 0.06 -14.52 8.04
C PRO A 183 -0.72 -14.21 6.75
N SER A 184 -1.35 -15.22 6.19
CA SER A 184 -2.25 -15.07 5.04
C SER A 184 -3.58 -15.75 5.34
N ARG A 185 -4.66 -15.26 4.76
CA ARG A 185 -5.99 -15.88 4.83
C ARG A 185 -6.54 -16.11 3.42
N HIS A 186 -7.57 -16.93 3.34
CA HIS A 186 -8.21 -17.27 2.06
C HIS A 186 -8.78 -16.05 1.31
N LEU A 187 -9.05 -14.95 2.00
CA LEU A 187 -9.60 -13.69 1.52
C LEU A 187 -8.74 -12.54 2.00
N GLY A 188 -7.77 -12.17 1.18
CA GLY A 188 -6.88 -11.07 1.48
C GLY A 188 -5.82 -11.40 2.53
N LEU A 189 -4.99 -10.41 2.85
CA LEU A 189 -3.98 -10.49 3.90
C LEU A 189 -4.60 -10.14 5.26
N VAL A 190 -4.08 -10.74 6.33
CA VAL A 190 -4.44 -10.36 7.70
C VAL A 190 -3.90 -8.96 7.97
N GLN A 191 -4.73 -8.07 8.53
CA GLN A 191 -4.28 -6.73 8.91
C GLN A 191 -3.42 -6.78 10.19
N ALA A 192 -2.54 -5.80 10.36
CA ALA A 192 -1.69 -5.71 11.55
C ALA A 192 -2.53 -5.64 12.84
N SER A 193 -3.65 -4.89 12.82
CA SER A 193 -4.58 -4.77 13.95
C SER A 193 -5.30 -6.05 14.35
N GLU A 194 -5.37 -7.03 13.45
CA GLU A 194 -6.02 -8.32 13.70
C GLU A 194 -5.08 -9.35 14.37
N ARG A 195 -3.79 -9.01 14.52
CA ARG A 195 -2.79 -9.92 15.10
C ARG A 195 -2.55 -9.63 16.59
N PRO A 196 -3.01 -10.49 17.52
CA PRO A 196 -2.89 -10.24 18.96
C PRO A 196 -1.46 -10.35 19.49
N ASP A 197 -0.58 -11.11 18.82
CA ASP A 197 0.83 -11.35 19.16
C ASP A 197 1.80 -10.50 18.31
N LEU A 198 1.33 -9.41 17.70
CA LEU A 198 2.09 -8.64 16.71
C LEU A 198 3.45 -8.19 17.21
N ASP A 199 3.53 -7.58 18.40
CA ASP A 199 4.79 -7.08 18.96
C ASP A 199 5.79 -8.18 19.21
N GLN A 200 5.37 -9.30 19.81
CA GLN A 200 6.26 -10.45 20.08
C GLN A 200 6.76 -11.05 18.76
N TRP A 201 5.89 -11.23 17.78
CA TRP A 201 6.26 -11.73 16.45
C TRP A 201 7.26 -10.81 15.73
N LEU A 202 7.10 -9.49 15.84
CA LEU A 202 8.05 -8.51 15.31
C LEU A 202 9.40 -8.57 16.03
N ASP A 203 9.40 -8.75 17.35
CA ASP A 203 10.61 -8.90 18.14
C ASP A 203 11.36 -10.19 17.80
N ASP A 204 10.65 -11.31 17.63
CA ASP A 204 11.25 -12.59 17.23
C ASP A 204 11.90 -12.52 15.85
N ILE A 205 11.28 -11.79 14.90
CA ILE A 205 11.89 -11.56 13.58
C ILE A 205 13.09 -10.62 13.67
N ALA A 206 13.03 -9.59 14.52
CA ALA A 206 14.14 -8.67 14.72
C ALA A 206 15.34 -9.38 15.31
N ASP A 207 15.14 -10.23 16.34
CA ASP A 207 16.18 -11.03 16.95
C ASP A 207 16.83 -12.00 15.94
N LEU A 208 16.02 -12.60 15.06
CA LEU A 208 16.53 -13.44 13.98
C LEU A 208 17.40 -12.61 13.00
N VAL A 209 16.97 -11.42 12.64
CA VAL A 209 17.72 -10.53 11.73
C VAL A 209 19.01 -10.07 12.40
N GLU A 210 18.98 -9.63 13.66
CA GLU A 210 20.19 -9.20 14.40
C GLU A 210 21.23 -10.31 14.55
N ALA A 211 20.78 -11.56 14.72
CA ALA A 211 21.67 -12.72 14.85
C ALA A 211 22.31 -13.14 13.52
N HIS A 212 21.69 -12.85 12.37
CA HIS A 212 22.10 -13.43 11.08
C HIS A 212 22.45 -12.41 10.01
N VAL A 213 22.22 -11.11 10.23
CA VAL A 213 22.54 -10.02 9.28
C VAL A 213 23.58 -9.09 9.92
N ASN A 214 24.62 -8.75 9.16
CA ASN A 214 25.58 -7.74 9.57
C ASN A 214 24.95 -6.35 9.43
N MET A 215 24.31 -5.89 10.50
CA MET A 215 23.57 -4.62 10.53
C MET A 215 24.46 -3.40 10.28
N ASP A 216 25.75 -3.48 10.64
CA ASP A 216 26.71 -2.38 10.49
C ASP A 216 27.24 -2.27 9.05
N ALA A 217 27.09 -3.34 8.27
CA ALA A 217 27.45 -3.39 6.85
C ALA A 217 26.29 -3.06 5.90
N LEU A 218 25.11 -2.69 6.43
CA LEU A 218 24.00 -2.30 5.57
C LEU A 218 24.38 -1.07 4.72
N PRO A 219 24.26 -1.16 3.38
CA PRO A 219 24.57 -0.03 2.51
C PRO A 219 23.53 1.06 2.69
N SER A 220 23.92 2.32 2.56
CA SER A 220 22.96 3.43 2.54
C SER A 220 23.52 4.62 1.79
N SER A 221 22.63 5.44 1.25
CA SER A 221 22.97 6.72 0.59
C SER A 221 22.05 7.83 1.08
N PRO A 222 22.49 9.10 0.99
CA PRO A 222 21.60 10.23 1.24
C PRO A 222 20.38 10.16 0.33
N VAL A 223 19.19 10.31 0.92
CA VAL A 223 17.94 10.37 0.15
C VAL A 223 17.92 11.65 -0.65
N THR A 224 17.69 11.55 -1.96
CA THR A 224 17.59 12.72 -2.86
C THR A 224 16.42 13.59 -2.44
N ARG A 225 16.69 14.87 -2.18
CA ARG A 225 15.71 15.85 -1.72
C ARG A 225 15.24 16.76 -2.86
N THR A 226 14.03 17.30 -2.71
CA THR A 226 13.48 18.29 -3.63
C THR A 226 12.43 19.13 -2.91
N GLU A 227 12.24 20.36 -3.36
CA GLU A 227 11.03 21.10 -3.01
C GLU A 227 9.91 20.65 -3.94
N PHE A 228 8.81 20.24 -3.35
CA PHE A 228 7.59 19.86 -4.05
C PHE A 228 6.40 20.45 -3.29
N HIS A 229 5.58 21.16 -4.00
CA HIS A 229 4.32 21.67 -3.46
C HIS A 229 3.19 20.82 -3.98
N PRO A 230 2.46 20.12 -3.13
CA PRO A 230 1.29 19.35 -3.58
C PRO A 230 0.26 20.30 -4.17
N THR A 231 -0.17 19.97 -5.36
CA THR A 231 -1.14 20.77 -6.09
C THR A 231 -2.54 20.41 -5.62
N ARG A 232 -3.27 21.42 -5.25
CA ARG A 232 -4.72 21.44 -5.03
C ARG A 232 -5.33 20.28 -4.25
N ALA A 233 -5.41 20.43 -2.94
CA ALA A 233 -6.25 19.63 -2.06
C ALA A 233 -7.76 19.79 -2.38
N LEU A 234 -8.57 18.91 -1.79
CA LEU A 234 -10.02 19.05 -1.82
C LEU A 234 -10.44 20.36 -1.14
N PRO A 235 -11.46 21.06 -1.67
CA PRO A 235 -11.85 22.39 -1.19
C PRO A 235 -12.78 22.35 0.06
N TYR A 236 -12.56 21.40 0.98
CA TYR A 236 -13.41 21.19 2.14
C TYR A 236 -12.69 21.55 3.43
N ALA A 237 -13.36 22.33 4.30
CA ALA A 237 -12.79 22.74 5.58
C ALA A 237 -12.84 21.60 6.63
N ARG A 238 -13.89 20.77 6.59
CA ARG A 238 -14.11 19.68 7.54
C ARG A 238 -14.34 18.37 6.79
N ILE A 239 -13.51 17.40 7.05
CA ILE A 239 -13.56 16.08 6.40
C ILE A 239 -13.78 15.01 7.46
N ALA A 240 -14.83 14.20 7.30
CA ALA A 240 -15.07 13.00 8.10
C ALA A 240 -14.51 11.79 7.36
N VAL A 241 -13.68 10.98 8.02
CA VAL A 241 -13.04 9.79 7.45
C VAL A 241 -13.44 8.57 8.26
N ALA A 242 -14.05 7.58 7.60
CA ALA A 242 -14.30 6.29 8.23
C ALA A 242 -12.97 5.57 8.47
N GLN A 243 -12.77 5.09 9.70
CA GLN A 243 -11.52 4.45 10.09
C GLN A 243 -11.77 3.35 11.13
N ASP A 244 -11.75 2.11 10.69
CA ASP A 244 -11.75 0.90 11.49
C ASP A 244 -11.32 -0.30 10.64
N GLU A 245 -11.48 -1.53 11.13
CA GLU A 245 -11.07 -2.75 10.44
C GLU A 245 -11.79 -2.97 9.09
N ALA A 246 -13.00 -2.44 8.91
CA ALA A 246 -13.75 -2.50 7.66
C ALA A 246 -13.35 -1.40 6.67
N PHE A 247 -12.71 -0.31 7.14
CA PHE A 247 -12.38 0.90 6.38
C PHE A 247 -10.94 1.35 6.64
N ALA A 248 -9.96 0.44 6.46
CA ALA A 248 -8.55 0.68 6.83
C ALA A 248 -7.67 1.18 5.67
N PHE A 249 -8.18 1.22 4.42
CA PHE A 249 -7.36 1.43 3.23
C PHE A 249 -7.36 2.89 2.76
N ALA A 250 -6.96 3.80 3.66
CA ALA A 250 -6.68 5.19 3.32
C ALA A 250 -5.17 5.43 3.24
N TYR A 251 -4.71 6.13 2.20
CA TYR A 251 -3.31 6.51 2.09
C TYR A 251 -2.97 7.65 3.05
N PRO A 252 -1.95 7.49 3.91
CA PRO A 252 -1.56 8.54 4.85
C PRO A 252 -1.20 9.85 4.17
N HIS A 253 -0.50 9.82 3.03
CA HIS A 253 -0.11 11.03 2.30
C HIS A 253 -1.31 11.84 1.80
N MET A 254 -2.41 11.20 1.44
CA MET A 254 -3.63 11.89 1.02
C MET A 254 -4.27 12.66 2.18
N LEU A 255 -4.33 12.03 3.36
CA LEU A 255 -4.86 12.67 4.56
C LEU A 255 -3.98 13.84 5.02
N GLU A 256 -2.67 13.68 4.95
CA GLU A 256 -1.71 14.75 5.27
C GLU A 256 -1.80 15.92 4.28
N ASP A 257 -1.99 15.66 2.99
CA ASP A 257 -2.22 16.72 1.99
C ASP A 257 -3.48 17.55 2.31
N TRP A 258 -4.57 16.88 2.72
CA TRP A 258 -5.80 17.58 3.12
C TRP A 258 -5.59 18.44 4.37
N LYS A 259 -4.87 17.94 5.37
CA LYS A 259 -4.49 18.71 6.55
C LYS A 259 -3.57 19.90 6.19
N ALA A 260 -2.57 19.66 5.37
CA ALA A 260 -1.64 20.72 4.91
C ALA A 260 -2.37 21.82 4.13
N ALA A 261 -3.47 21.48 3.44
CA ALA A 261 -4.33 22.44 2.77
C ALA A 261 -5.31 23.20 3.68
N GLY A 262 -5.29 22.91 4.98
CA GLY A 262 -6.13 23.57 5.98
C GLY A 262 -7.41 22.82 6.36
N SER A 263 -7.61 21.58 5.87
CA SER A 263 -8.76 20.78 6.29
C SER A 263 -8.59 20.22 7.71
N THR A 264 -9.66 20.23 8.49
CA THR A 264 -9.72 19.48 9.73
C THR A 264 -10.30 18.09 9.45
N ILE A 265 -9.57 17.05 9.87
CA ILE A 265 -10.01 15.65 9.70
C ILE A 265 -10.55 15.09 11.01
N HIS A 266 -11.75 14.57 10.96
CA HIS A 266 -12.41 13.84 12.05
C HIS A 266 -12.60 12.38 11.64
N THR A 267 -12.06 11.46 12.41
CA THR A 267 -12.27 10.02 12.18
C THR A 267 -13.47 9.52 12.95
N PHE A 268 -14.15 8.51 12.41
CA PHE A 268 -15.27 7.82 13.06
C PHE A 268 -15.26 6.33 12.66
N SER A 269 -15.84 5.49 13.51
CA SER A 269 -15.90 4.03 13.30
C SER A 269 -17.30 3.55 12.95
N PRO A 270 -17.56 3.21 11.68
CA PRO A 270 -18.79 2.54 11.27
C PRO A 270 -19.06 1.26 12.06
N LEU A 271 -18.04 0.44 12.34
CA LEU A 271 -18.19 -0.80 13.12
C LEU A 271 -18.61 -0.56 14.57
N LYS A 272 -18.26 0.56 15.18
CA LYS A 272 -18.71 0.94 16.52
C LYS A 272 -20.07 1.62 16.52
N ASN A 273 -20.74 1.68 15.37
CA ASN A 273 -21.99 2.38 15.19
C ASN A 273 -21.91 3.88 15.56
N GLU A 274 -20.74 4.51 15.33
CA GLU A 274 -20.55 5.94 15.51
C GLU A 274 -21.25 6.71 14.39
N ALA A 275 -21.91 7.83 14.73
CA ALA A 275 -22.49 8.70 13.74
C ALA A 275 -21.41 9.42 12.92
N VAL A 276 -21.72 9.74 11.66
CA VAL A 276 -20.89 10.60 10.83
C VAL A 276 -20.77 11.98 11.49
N PRO A 277 -19.56 12.47 11.80
CA PRO A 277 -19.39 13.82 12.38
C PRO A 277 -19.87 14.91 11.43
N ALA A 278 -20.26 16.07 11.97
CA ALA A 278 -20.62 17.23 11.17
C ALA A 278 -19.43 17.67 10.29
N CYS A 279 -19.60 17.61 8.98
CA CYS A 279 -18.53 17.83 8.01
C CYS A 279 -19.06 18.40 6.69
N ASP A 280 -18.12 18.76 5.81
CA ASP A 280 -18.42 19.23 4.45
C ASP A 280 -18.19 18.09 3.43
N PHE A 281 -17.35 17.10 3.80
CA PHE A 281 -17.02 15.95 2.98
C PHE A 281 -16.88 14.69 3.84
N VAL A 282 -17.48 13.59 3.38
CA VAL A 282 -17.33 12.25 3.98
C VAL A 282 -16.48 11.39 3.06
N PHE A 283 -15.42 10.81 3.59
CA PHE A 283 -14.60 9.82 2.91
C PHE A 283 -14.79 8.45 3.55
N LEU A 284 -15.28 7.50 2.77
CA LEU A 284 -15.35 6.07 3.12
C LEU A 284 -14.26 5.34 2.32
N PRO A 285 -13.09 5.07 2.90
CA PRO A 285 -12.02 4.37 2.21
C PRO A 285 -12.35 2.89 1.96
N GLY A 286 -11.46 2.20 1.27
CA GLY A 286 -11.52 0.76 1.11
C GLY A 286 -11.23 0.00 2.40
N GLY A 287 -11.39 -1.31 2.32
CA GLY A 287 -11.18 -2.24 3.41
C GLY A 287 -11.88 -3.56 3.13
N TYR A 288 -12.31 -4.24 4.18
CA TYR A 288 -13.01 -5.54 4.09
C TYR A 288 -14.42 -5.49 4.68
N PRO A 289 -15.35 -4.67 4.13
CA PRO A 289 -16.71 -4.55 4.66
C PRO A 289 -17.49 -5.88 4.56
N GLU A 290 -17.15 -6.76 3.60
CA GLU A 290 -17.77 -8.07 3.44
C GLU A 290 -17.54 -9.00 4.65
N LEU A 291 -16.44 -8.83 5.39
CA LEU A 291 -16.16 -9.59 6.61
C LEU A 291 -16.98 -9.11 7.81
N HIS A 292 -17.60 -7.95 7.68
CA HIS A 292 -18.36 -7.26 8.72
C HIS A 292 -19.78 -6.87 8.27
N ALA A 293 -20.26 -7.45 7.16
CA ALA A 293 -21.48 -6.98 6.47
C ALA A 293 -22.74 -7.03 7.35
N GLU A 294 -22.94 -8.10 8.13
CA GLU A 294 -24.05 -8.20 9.07
C GLU A 294 -24.02 -7.09 10.13
N ARG A 295 -22.84 -6.86 10.74
CA ARG A 295 -22.67 -5.82 11.75
C ARG A 295 -22.92 -4.43 11.18
N LEU A 296 -22.36 -4.12 10.02
CA LEU A 296 -22.55 -2.85 9.33
C LEU A 296 -24.03 -2.63 8.98
N ALA A 297 -24.72 -3.65 8.46
CA ALA A 297 -26.14 -3.57 8.09
C ALA A 297 -27.07 -3.29 9.29
N THR A 298 -26.68 -3.69 10.50
CA THR A 298 -27.45 -3.49 11.73
C THR A 298 -27.08 -2.21 12.49
N ASN A 299 -26.00 -1.52 12.11
CA ASN A 299 -25.52 -0.29 12.75
C ASN A 299 -26.35 0.92 12.31
N SER A 300 -27.57 1.04 12.84
CA SER A 300 -28.57 2.03 12.43
C SER A 300 -28.12 3.48 12.63
N ASN A 301 -27.44 3.79 13.74
CA ASN A 301 -26.96 5.15 14.00
C ASN A 301 -25.97 5.64 12.94
N PHE A 302 -25.03 4.78 12.55
CA PHE A 302 -24.12 5.06 11.44
C PHE A 302 -24.89 5.22 10.12
N MET A 303 -25.73 4.24 9.77
CA MET A 303 -26.47 4.23 8.50
C MET A 303 -27.38 5.46 8.33
N ASP A 304 -28.10 5.83 9.37
CA ASP A 304 -29.02 6.96 9.33
C ASP A 304 -28.27 8.28 9.27
N SER A 305 -27.20 8.43 10.06
CA SER A 305 -26.35 9.63 9.99
C SER A 305 -25.63 9.78 8.63
N LEU A 306 -25.25 8.67 7.97
CA LEU A 306 -24.67 8.72 6.63
C LEU A 306 -25.69 9.17 5.57
N ARG A 307 -26.94 8.70 5.68
CA ARG A 307 -28.04 9.16 4.82
C ARG A 307 -28.37 10.64 5.07
N GLU A 308 -28.36 11.08 6.33
CA GLU A 308 -28.56 12.48 6.68
C GLU A 308 -27.42 13.35 6.12
N ALA A 309 -26.17 12.94 6.29
CA ALA A 309 -25.01 13.65 5.76
C ALA A 309 -25.09 13.83 4.23
N SER A 310 -25.64 12.87 3.48
CA SER A 310 -25.80 12.95 2.03
C SER A 310 -26.66 14.10 1.53
N GLN A 311 -27.47 14.72 2.40
CA GLN A 311 -28.32 15.86 2.05
C GLN A 311 -27.53 17.19 2.02
N ALA A 312 -26.44 17.29 2.79
CA ALA A 312 -25.70 18.54 2.97
C ALA A 312 -24.22 18.43 2.61
N SER A 313 -23.60 17.27 2.79
CA SER A 313 -22.18 17.02 2.58
C SER A 313 -21.95 16.22 1.30
N ASP A 314 -20.81 16.42 0.69
CA ASP A 314 -20.35 15.55 -0.40
C ASP A 314 -19.80 14.24 0.18
N ILE A 315 -20.08 13.10 -0.47
CA ILE A 315 -19.67 11.77 -0.01
C ILE A 315 -18.92 11.05 -1.11
N TYR A 316 -17.76 10.51 -0.77
CA TYR A 316 -16.97 9.68 -1.67
C TYR A 316 -16.60 8.35 -1.01
N GLY A 317 -16.86 7.25 -1.72
CA GLY A 317 -16.51 5.90 -1.30
C GLY A 317 -15.56 5.20 -2.27
N GLU A 318 -14.48 4.61 -1.75
CA GLU A 318 -13.56 3.76 -2.50
C GLU A 318 -13.75 2.29 -2.14
N CYS A 319 -13.78 1.39 -3.14
CA CYS A 319 -13.80 -0.06 -2.97
C CYS A 319 -14.83 -0.51 -1.89
N GLY A 320 -14.38 -0.82 -0.67
CA GLY A 320 -15.24 -1.13 0.47
C GLY A 320 -16.25 -0.01 0.79
N GLY A 321 -15.78 1.22 0.79
CA GLY A 321 -16.63 2.39 0.98
C GLY A 321 -17.67 2.59 -0.13
N TYR A 322 -17.30 2.27 -1.37
CA TYR A 322 -18.24 2.30 -2.50
C TYR A 322 -19.33 1.23 -2.35
N MET A 323 -18.96 0.01 -1.96
CA MET A 323 -19.93 -1.06 -1.68
C MET A 323 -20.91 -0.66 -0.56
N MET A 324 -20.40 0.01 0.48
CA MET A 324 -21.21 0.51 1.60
C MET A 324 -22.26 1.56 1.18
N LEU A 325 -21.97 2.36 0.15
CA LEU A 325 -22.92 3.33 -0.41
C LEU A 325 -24.02 2.68 -1.26
N GLY A 326 -23.85 1.43 -1.66
CA GLY A 326 -24.81 0.65 -2.47
C GLY A 326 -26.12 0.30 -1.76
N GLU A 327 -27.00 -0.40 -2.49
CA GLU A 327 -28.26 -0.97 -1.99
C GLU A 327 -27.99 -2.20 -1.15
N THR A 328 -27.13 -3.13 -1.66
CA THR A 328 -26.85 -4.41 -1.01
C THR A 328 -25.43 -4.87 -1.25
N LEU A 329 -24.91 -5.61 -0.26
CA LEU A 329 -23.70 -6.41 -0.35
C LEU A 329 -24.05 -7.87 -0.02
N THR A 330 -23.73 -8.79 -0.92
CA THR A 330 -23.86 -10.23 -0.69
C THR A 330 -22.50 -10.76 -0.24
N ASP A 331 -22.46 -11.41 0.93
CA ASP A 331 -21.23 -11.99 1.49
C ASP A 331 -20.79 -13.26 0.78
N ALA A 332 -19.74 -13.90 1.28
CA ALA A 332 -19.18 -15.11 0.71
C ALA A 332 -20.10 -16.34 0.85
N GLU A 333 -20.96 -16.35 1.85
CA GLU A 333 -21.96 -17.37 2.17
C GLU A 333 -23.26 -17.19 1.36
N GLY A 334 -23.35 -16.08 0.61
CA GLY A 334 -24.53 -15.75 -0.20
C GLY A 334 -25.63 -15.01 0.55
N THR A 335 -25.37 -14.55 1.78
CA THR A 335 -26.32 -13.74 2.55
C THR A 335 -26.31 -12.31 2.05
N VAL A 336 -27.49 -11.75 1.81
CA VAL A 336 -27.69 -10.39 1.31
C VAL A 336 -27.88 -9.42 2.47
N HIS A 337 -26.96 -8.46 2.59
CA HIS A 337 -27.01 -7.42 3.60
C HIS A 337 -27.41 -6.08 2.98
N LYS A 338 -28.33 -5.37 3.62
CA LYS A 338 -28.73 -4.01 3.19
C LYS A 338 -27.64 -3.02 3.58
N MET A 339 -27.28 -2.16 2.63
CA MET A 339 -26.30 -1.10 2.82
C MET A 339 -26.99 0.28 2.87
N ALA A 340 -26.23 1.36 2.66
CA ALA A 340 -26.76 2.72 2.80
C ALA A 340 -27.88 3.08 1.79
N GLY A 341 -27.88 2.45 0.61
CA GLY A 341 -28.89 2.69 -0.44
C GLY A 341 -28.79 4.06 -1.09
N LEU A 342 -27.60 4.68 -1.07
CA LEU A 342 -27.36 6.01 -1.63
C LEU A 342 -26.98 5.96 -3.11
N LEU A 343 -26.51 4.80 -3.59
CA LEU A 343 -26.19 4.52 -4.99
C LEU A 343 -26.93 3.25 -5.43
N ALA A 344 -27.43 3.22 -6.67
CA ALA A 344 -28.09 2.04 -7.24
C ALA A 344 -27.07 0.97 -7.62
N LEU A 345 -26.40 0.43 -6.61
CA LEU A 345 -25.29 -0.54 -6.67
C LEU A 345 -25.64 -1.78 -5.84
N GLN A 346 -25.43 -2.96 -6.44
CA GLN A 346 -25.49 -4.25 -5.73
C GLN A 346 -24.21 -5.02 -6.02
N THR A 347 -23.54 -5.49 -4.99
CA THR A 347 -22.27 -6.20 -5.06
C THR A 347 -22.33 -7.57 -4.42
N SER A 348 -21.45 -8.48 -4.82
CA SER A 348 -21.44 -9.87 -4.32
C SER A 348 -20.03 -10.42 -4.20
N PHE A 349 -19.79 -11.18 -3.15
CA PHE A 349 -18.62 -12.03 -2.94
C PHE A 349 -18.92 -13.53 -3.10
N ALA A 350 -20.16 -13.92 -3.41
CA ALA A 350 -20.54 -15.31 -3.63
C ALA A 350 -19.81 -15.92 -4.84
N GLU A 351 -19.68 -15.16 -5.93
CA GLU A 351 -18.85 -15.51 -7.08
C GLU A 351 -17.74 -14.47 -7.21
N ARG A 352 -16.50 -14.86 -6.88
CA ARG A 352 -15.37 -13.96 -6.81
C ARG A 352 -14.65 -13.85 -8.13
N LYS A 353 -14.31 -12.61 -8.51
CA LYS A 353 -13.47 -12.34 -9.67
C LYS A 353 -12.43 -11.31 -9.29
N LEU A 354 -11.15 -11.63 -9.51
CA LEU A 354 -10.08 -10.68 -9.29
C LEU A 354 -10.15 -9.56 -10.33
N HIS A 355 -10.23 -8.32 -9.84
CA HIS A 355 -10.04 -7.10 -10.60
C HIS A 355 -8.78 -6.42 -10.09
N LEU A 356 -7.79 -6.26 -10.97
CA LEU A 356 -6.48 -5.74 -10.60
C LEU A 356 -5.93 -4.85 -11.70
N GLY A 357 -5.32 -3.73 -11.32
CA GLY A 357 -4.48 -2.93 -12.20
C GLY A 357 -4.55 -1.44 -11.92
N TYR A 358 -3.58 -0.73 -12.48
CA TYR A 358 -3.54 0.71 -12.44
C TYR A 358 -4.59 1.34 -13.36
N ARG A 359 -5.07 2.53 -12.96
CA ARG A 359 -6.12 3.28 -13.65
C ARG A 359 -5.75 4.76 -13.74
N ASN A 360 -5.80 5.31 -14.94
CA ASN A 360 -5.88 6.76 -15.12
C ASN A 360 -7.37 7.13 -15.05
N LEU A 361 -7.73 7.99 -14.13
CA LEU A 361 -9.11 8.32 -13.80
C LEU A 361 -9.38 9.79 -14.13
N ASN A 362 -10.51 10.05 -14.79
CA ASN A 362 -10.96 11.41 -15.11
C ASN A 362 -12.42 11.58 -14.71
N ALA A 363 -12.67 12.45 -13.74
CA ALA A 363 -14.01 12.91 -13.39
C ALA A 363 -14.20 14.35 -13.87
N GLY A 364 -15.19 14.58 -14.73
CA GLY A 364 -15.43 15.89 -15.33
C GLY A 364 -15.97 16.92 -14.34
N ASP A 365 -16.78 16.49 -13.36
CA ASP A 365 -17.46 17.34 -12.40
C ASP A 365 -17.77 16.59 -11.09
N GLY A 366 -18.33 17.30 -10.10
CA GLY A 366 -18.73 16.75 -8.79
C GLY A 366 -17.61 16.73 -7.74
N PRO A 367 -17.83 16.02 -6.63
CA PRO A 367 -16.92 16.01 -5.47
C PRO A 367 -15.50 15.59 -5.79
N MET A 368 -15.36 14.70 -6.79
CA MET A 368 -14.07 14.17 -7.24
C MET A 368 -13.68 14.70 -8.62
N ALA A 369 -14.07 15.93 -8.99
CA ALA A 369 -13.66 16.52 -10.26
C ALA A 369 -12.15 16.64 -10.39
N GLY A 370 -11.59 16.13 -11.49
CA GLY A 370 -10.16 16.18 -11.79
C GLY A 370 -9.60 14.92 -12.42
N HIS A 371 -8.28 14.88 -12.53
CA HIS A 371 -7.51 13.76 -13.06
C HIS A 371 -6.73 13.09 -11.94
N PHE A 372 -6.77 11.76 -11.89
CA PHE A 372 -6.10 10.99 -10.85
C PHE A 372 -5.40 9.78 -11.42
N LYS A 373 -4.39 9.32 -10.72
CA LYS A 373 -3.85 7.97 -10.80
C LYS A 373 -4.48 7.14 -9.70
N GLY A 374 -4.95 5.98 -10.05
CA GLY A 374 -5.56 5.06 -9.11
C GLY A 374 -5.18 3.61 -9.38
N HIS A 375 -5.65 2.77 -8.53
CA HIS A 375 -5.41 1.34 -8.59
C HIS A 375 -6.70 0.61 -8.21
N GLU A 376 -7.00 -0.45 -8.90
CA GLU A 376 -8.14 -1.32 -8.61
C GLU A 376 -7.61 -2.67 -8.11
N PHE A 377 -8.10 -3.12 -6.97
CA PHE A 377 -7.80 -4.45 -6.43
C PHE A 377 -8.94 -4.92 -5.54
N HIS A 378 -9.84 -5.73 -6.10
CA HIS A 378 -10.95 -6.32 -5.35
C HIS A 378 -11.40 -7.65 -5.96
N TYR A 379 -12.17 -8.41 -5.18
CA TYR A 379 -12.75 -9.68 -5.59
C TYR A 379 -14.27 -9.64 -5.76
N ALA A 380 -14.90 -8.51 -5.41
CA ALA A 380 -16.34 -8.34 -5.54
C ALA A 380 -16.78 -8.35 -7.00
N THR A 381 -17.92 -8.98 -7.29
CA THR A 381 -18.63 -8.84 -8.56
C THR A 381 -19.76 -7.82 -8.43
N THR A 382 -19.99 -7.05 -9.49
CA THR A 382 -21.10 -6.12 -9.57
C THR A 382 -22.32 -6.80 -10.16
N LEU A 383 -23.39 -6.94 -9.38
CA LEU A 383 -24.67 -7.52 -9.83
C LEU A 383 -25.54 -6.46 -10.52
N LYS A 384 -25.50 -5.21 -10.03
CA LYS A 384 -26.22 -4.06 -10.55
C LYS A 384 -25.40 -2.79 -10.33
N ALA A 385 -25.32 -1.96 -11.35
CA ALA A 385 -24.79 -0.60 -11.25
C ALA A 385 -25.58 0.28 -12.23
N GLN A 386 -26.41 1.20 -11.72
CA GLN A 386 -27.26 2.07 -12.52
C GLN A 386 -27.10 3.52 -12.10
N GLY A 387 -26.80 4.41 -13.04
CA GLY A 387 -26.63 5.83 -12.79
C GLY A 387 -25.54 6.45 -13.65
N ALA A 388 -25.21 7.71 -13.41
CA ALA A 388 -24.10 8.39 -14.08
C ALA A 388 -22.78 7.78 -13.57
N PRO A 389 -21.82 7.51 -14.47
CA PRO A 389 -20.50 7.05 -14.05
C PRO A 389 -19.74 8.16 -13.32
N LEU A 390 -18.84 7.77 -12.40
CA LEU A 390 -17.97 8.70 -11.72
C LEU A 390 -16.73 9.03 -12.58
N PHE A 391 -16.08 8.00 -13.13
CA PHE A 391 -14.83 8.16 -13.86
C PHE A 391 -14.92 7.61 -15.29
N HIS A 392 -14.33 8.37 -16.21
CA HIS A 392 -13.79 7.82 -17.45
C HIS A 392 -12.37 7.34 -17.18
N ALA A 393 -12.04 6.11 -17.56
CA ALA A 393 -10.79 5.48 -17.18
C ALA A 393 -10.04 4.89 -18.36
N THR A 394 -8.71 4.87 -18.27
CA THR A 394 -7.84 4.01 -19.07
C THR A 394 -6.97 3.17 -18.15
N ASP A 395 -6.49 2.01 -18.65
CA ASP A 395 -5.48 1.23 -17.96
C ASP A 395 -4.06 1.84 -18.05
N ALA A 396 -3.07 1.11 -17.58
CA ALA A 396 -1.68 1.56 -17.63
C ALA A 396 -1.11 1.66 -19.05
N GLU A 397 -1.67 0.92 -20.00
CA GLU A 397 -1.29 0.92 -21.43
C GLU A 397 -2.02 2.00 -22.24
N GLY A 398 -2.94 2.74 -21.59
CA GLY A 398 -3.77 3.76 -22.24
C GLY A 398 -5.03 3.21 -22.90
N THR A 399 -5.33 1.91 -22.76
CA THR A 399 -6.56 1.31 -23.29
C THR A 399 -7.77 1.87 -22.56
N THR A 400 -8.75 2.37 -23.30
CA THR A 400 -10.01 2.85 -22.71
C THR A 400 -10.77 1.71 -22.07
N LEU A 401 -11.14 1.92 -20.80
CA LEU A 401 -11.94 1.00 -20.02
C LEU A 401 -13.42 1.42 -20.01
N PRO A 402 -14.36 0.50 -19.70
CA PRO A 402 -15.72 0.90 -19.40
C PRO A 402 -15.75 1.98 -18.31
N PRO A 403 -16.73 2.91 -18.33
CA PRO A 403 -16.87 3.90 -17.28
C PRO A 403 -16.96 3.26 -15.90
N MET A 404 -16.30 3.86 -14.89
CA MET A 404 -16.12 3.28 -13.58
C MET A 404 -16.87 4.06 -12.50
N GLY A 405 -17.41 3.31 -11.52
CA GLY A 405 -18.09 3.88 -10.37
C GLY A 405 -19.46 4.48 -10.71
N LEU A 406 -20.09 5.07 -9.71
CA LEU A 406 -21.39 5.74 -9.82
C LEU A 406 -21.36 7.11 -9.14
N ARG A 407 -22.20 8.01 -9.64
CA ARG A 407 -22.48 9.31 -9.02
C ARG A 407 -23.98 9.59 -9.02
N GLN A 408 -24.47 10.06 -7.87
CA GLN A 408 -25.85 10.53 -7.69
C GLN A 408 -25.86 11.75 -6.76
N GLY A 409 -26.07 12.93 -7.35
CA GLY A 409 -26.01 14.18 -6.60
C GLY A 409 -24.67 14.41 -5.92
N ARG A 410 -24.68 14.49 -4.57
CA ARG A 410 -23.49 14.68 -3.72
C ARG A 410 -22.75 13.39 -3.39
N VAL A 411 -23.30 12.23 -3.75
CA VAL A 411 -22.74 10.92 -3.41
C VAL A 411 -22.07 10.31 -4.64
N CYS A 412 -20.84 9.88 -4.49
CA CYS A 412 -20.13 9.17 -5.54
C CYS A 412 -19.20 8.09 -4.95
N GLY A 413 -18.80 7.16 -5.79
CA GLY A 413 -17.84 6.13 -5.42
C GLY A 413 -17.42 5.26 -6.60
N SER A 414 -16.32 4.53 -6.41
CA SER A 414 -15.76 3.60 -7.38
C SER A 414 -14.99 2.49 -6.69
N PHE A 415 -14.75 1.38 -7.38
CA PHE A 415 -13.81 0.36 -6.92
C PHE A 415 -12.34 0.81 -7.01
N ALA A 416 -12.05 1.81 -7.84
CA ALA A 416 -10.71 2.35 -7.92
C ALA A 416 -10.36 3.14 -6.66
N HIS A 417 -9.17 2.88 -6.11
CA HIS A 417 -8.56 3.67 -5.07
C HIS A 417 -7.71 4.77 -5.71
N VAL A 418 -7.91 6.00 -5.31
CA VAL A 418 -7.10 7.13 -5.76
C VAL A 418 -5.77 7.11 -5.02
N ILE A 419 -4.65 7.04 -5.76
CA ILE A 419 -3.29 7.08 -5.21
C ILE A 419 -2.80 8.52 -5.15
N ASP A 420 -2.90 9.25 -6.26
CA ASP A 420 -2.45 10.63 -6.33
C ASP A 420 -3.26 11.44 -7.35
N ARG A 421 -3.34 12.74 -7.12
CA ARG A 421 -3.99 13.68 -8.05
C ARG A 421 -2.95 14.19 -9.04
N LEU A 422 -3.33 14.20 -10.31
CA LEU A 422 -2.51 14.82 -11.33
C LEU A 422 -2.81 16.32 -11.39
N ASP A 423 -1.76 17.12 -11.44
CA ASP A 423 -1.86 18.49 -11.91
C ASP A 423 -2.27 18.48 -13.37
N THR A 424 -2.92 19.56 -13.82
CA THR A 424 -3.48 19.77 -15.15
C THR A 424 -2.84 18.93 -16.27
N PRO A 425 -3.57 18.37 -17.23
CA PRO A 425 -3.01 17.50 -18.25
C PRO A 425 -1.77 18.14 -18.85
N GLN A 426 -0.63 17.46 -18.76
CA GLN A 426 0.48 17.77 -19.65
C GLN A 426 0.01 17.39 -21.06
N ASN A 427 -0.28 18.40 -21.87
CA ASN A 427 -0.55 18.28 -23.30
C ASN A 427 0.59 17.57 -24.03
#